data_52d8cbd718ecd3b8949c95e96f915865
#
_entry.id   52d8cbd718ecd3b8949c95e96f915865
#
_cell.length_a   1.000
_cell.length_b   1.000
_cell.length_c   1.000
_cell.angle_alpha   90.00
_cell.angle_beta   90.00
_cell.angle_gamma   90.00
#
_symmetry.space_group_name_H-M   'P 1'
#
loop_
_entity.id
_entity.type
_entity.pdbx_description
1 polymer ?
#
loop_
_entity_poly.entity_id
_entity_poly.type
_entity_poly.pdbx_seq_one_letter_code
_entity_poly.pdbx_strand_id
1 'polypeptide(L)'
;DSDMAVAAKTGTTSNNYDYWFCGYTPYYTASVWTGYDYNTSFDNDEDYHKVIWKKIMDRIISEKKQKVKSFPSNKNIKKAEICIKSGKKALPNVCSKDPEKSMVRTEYFASGTVPKDSCDAHIAVTFCLKSHLVAQKFCPDKFRYTKIFRVRPKHSSHKTDDEPYFLNIDINNKCNIHTEEWHQKKLE
;
A
#
# COMPACT_ATOMS: atom_id res chain seq x y z
N ASP A 1 -8.17 -23.08 19.10
CA ASP A 1 -7.52 -22.64 17.85
C ASP A 1 -7.95 -23.56 16.73
N SER A 2 -8.96 -23.16 15.98
CA SER A 2 -9.32 -23.89 14.76
C SER A 2 -8.61 -23.24 13.59
N ASP A 3 -7.93 -24.03 12.75
CA ASP A 3 -7.35 -23.59 11.47
C ASP A 3 -8.42 -23.25 10.42
N MET A 4 -9.67 -23.06 10.86
CA MET A 4 -10.80 -22.71 10.02
C MET A 4 -10.56 -21.35 9.38
N ALA A 5 -10.73 -21.26 8.06
CA ALA A 5 -10.63 -19.99 7.36
C ALA A 5 -11.72 -19.01 7.84
N VAL A 6 -11.31 -17.78 8.16
CA VAL A 6 -12.19 -16.69 8.60
C VAL A 6 -11.93 -15.46 7.74
N ALA A 7 -12.98 -14.79 7.31
CA ALA A 7 -12.93 -13.45 6.77
C ALA A 7 -13.87 -12.56 7.58
N ALA A 8 -13.40 -11.35 7.94
CA ALA A 8 -14.17 -10.47 8.80
C ALA A 8 -13.82 -9.00 8.57
N LYS A 9 -14.74 -8.13 9.00
CA LYS A 9 -14.56 -6.68 9.01
C LYS A 9 -15.15 -6.11 10.31
N THR A 10 -14.39 -5.21 10.94
CA THR A 10 -14.87 -4.38 12.05
C THR A 10 -15.60 -3.15 11.54
N GLY A 11 -16.55 -2.65 12.30
CA GLY A 11 -17.14 -1.33 12.16
C GLY A 11 -17.06 -0.61 13.51
N THR A 12 -16.64 0.64 13.48
CA THR A 12 -16.56 1.49 14.69
C THR A 12 -17.14 2.86 14.32
N THR A 13 -18.11 3.34 15.08
CA THR A 13 -18.65 4.69 14.89
C THR A 13 -17.70 5.74 15.47
N SER A 14 -17.88 6.99 15.02
CA SER A 14 -17.18 8.13 15.61
C SER A 14 -17.43 8.19 17.12
N ASN A 15 -16.41 8.56 17.89
CA ASN A 15 -16.47 8.60 19.35
C ASN A 15 -16.71 7.23 20.03
N ASN A 16 -16.49 6.12 19.32
CA ASN A 16 -16.56 4.76 19.89
C ASN A 16 -17.91 4.42 20.55
N TYR A 17 -19.01 4.88 20.01
CA TYR A 17 -20.34 4.55 20.55
C TYR A 17 -20.78 3.12 20.20
N ASP A 18 -20.38 2.62 19.02
CA ASP A 18 -20.75 1.31 18.54
C ASP A 18 -19.56 0.56 17.97
N TYR A 19 -19.48 -0.71 18.30
CA TYR A 19 -18.53 -1.62 17.72
C TYR A 19 -19.26 -2.78 17.04
N TRP A 20 -18.94 -3.01 15.80
CA TRP A 20 -19.43 -4.12 15.00
C TRP A 20 -18.29 -5.07 14.63
N PHE A 21 -18.60 -6.34 14.62
CA PHE A 21 -17.76 -7.36 14.01
C PHE A 21 -18.62 -8.27 13.15
N CYS A 22 -18.48 -8.19 11.83
CA CYS A 22 -19.13 -9.03 10.86
C CYS A 22 -18.12 -10.00 10.29
N GLY A 23 -18.33 -11.28 10.48
CA GLY A 23 -17.40 -12.31 10.05
C GLY A 23 -18.08 -13.56 9.54
N TYR A 24 -17.36 -14.32 8.73
CA TYR A 24 -17.85 -15.60 8.21
C TYR A 24 -16.74 -16.62 8.06
N THR A 25 -17.15 -17.86 8.17
CA THR A 25 -16.37 -19.06 7.85
C THR A 25 -16.92 -19.68 6.56
N PRO A 26 -16.33 -20.75 6.01
CA PRO A 26 -16.94 -21.49 4.91
C PRO A 26 -18.29 -22.14 5.23
N TYR A 27 -18.78 -22.07 6.49
CA TYR A 27 -20.01 -22.69 6.95
C TYR A 27 -21.05 -21.69 7.47
N TYR A 28 -20.62 -20.65 8.18
CA TYR A 28 -21.51 -19.77 8.93
C TYR A 28 -21.08 -18.32 8.79
N THR A 29 -22.06 -17.43 8.83
CA THR A 29 -21.90 -15.98 8.92
C THR A 29 -22.55 -15.50 10.20
N ALA A 30 -21.89 -14.60 10.91
CA ALA A 30 -22.46 -13.95 12.10
C ALA A 30 -21.96 -12.51 12.21
N SER A 31 -22.80 -11.69 12.83
CA SER A 31 -22.46 -10.32 13.22
C SER A 31 -22.65 -10.16 14.72
N VAL A 32 -21.77 -9.42 15.35
CA VAL A 32 -21.88 -9.00 16.76
C VAL A 32 -21.81 -7.50 16.81
N TRP A 33 -22.75 -6.90 17.51
CA TRP A 33 -22.75 -5.51 17.89
C TRP A 33 -22.54 -5.38 19.40
N THR A 34 -21.78 -4.39 19.79
CA THR A 34 -21.64 -3.96 21.18
C THR A 34 -21.80 -2.44 21.24
N GLY A 35 -22.64 -1.98 22.12
CA GLY A 35 -23.00 -0.57 22.30
C GLY A 35 -23.88 -0.38 23.50
N TYR A 36 -24.19 0.87 23.83
CA TYR A 36 -25.18 1.26 24.80
C TYR A 36 -26.46 1.73 24.12
N ASP A 37 -27.59 1.64 24.78
CA ASP A 37 -28.88 2.13 24.26
C ASP A 37 -28.88 3.65 24.04
N TYR A 38 -27.99 4.36 24.72
CA TYR A 38 -27.75 5.80 24.55
C TYR A 38 -26.32 6.02 24.02
N ASN A 39 -26.10 7.11 23.33
CA ASN A 39 -24.77 7.48 22.79
C ASN A 39 -23.76 7.69 23.90
N THR A 40 -23.18 6.62 24.39
CA THR A 40 -22.13 6.60 25.42
C THR A 40 -20.91 5.92 24.83
N SER A 41 -19.76 6.59 24.94
CA SER A 41 -18.48 6.03 24.47
C SER A 41 -18.07 4.83 25.33
N PHE A 42 -17.48 3.84 24.68
CA PHE A 42 -16.74 2.80 25.40
C PHE A 42 -15.36 3.35 25.75
N ASP A 43 -15.07 3.43 27.04
CA ASP A 43 -13.78 3.94 27.53
C ASP A 43 -12.62 2.93 27.44
N ASN A 44 -12.90 1.69 27.03
CA ASN A 44 -11.92 0.64 26.95
C ASN A 44 -11.73 0.17 25.50
N ASP A 45 -10.48 0.04 25.08
CA ASP A 45 -10.05 -0.58 23.80
C ASP A 45 -10.29 -2.10 23.75
N GLU A 46 -11.17 -2.65 24.59
CA GLU A 46 -11.41 -4.09 24.64
C GLU A 46 -12.24 -4.55 23.44
N ASP A 47 -11.72 -5.53 22.73
CA ASP A 47 -12.28 -6.14 21.55
C ASP A 47 -13.46 -7.10 21.85
N TYR A 48 -14.38 -6.72 22.75
CA TYR A 48 -15.52 -7.58 23.17
C TYR A 48 -16.26 -8.20 22.00
N HIS A 49 -16.60 -7.40 20.99
CA HIS A 49 -17.31 -7.84 19.79
C HIS A 49 -16.56 -8.95 19.03
N LYS A 50 -15.24 -8.87 18.95
CA LYS A 50 -14.39 -9.90 18.33
C LYS A 50 -14.32 -11.16 19.19
N VAL A 51 -14.13 -10.97 20.51
CA VAL A 51 -14.04 -12.09 21.47
C VAL A 51 -15.34 -12.87 21.52
N ILE A 52 -16.49 -12.19 21.58
CA ILE A 52 -17.83 -12.80 21.58
C ILE A 52 -18.03 -13.58 20.29
N TRP A 53 -17.78 -12.95 19.14
CA TRP A 53 -17.90 -13.60 17.83
C TRP A 53 -17.05 -14.87 17.77
N LYS A 54 -15.78 -14.77 18.17
CA LYS A 54 -14.87 -15.91 18.16
C LYS A 54 -15.39 -17.07 19.03
N LYS A 55 -15.79 -16.79 20.28
CA LYS A 55 -16.32 -17.80 21.19
C LYS A 55 -17.58 -18.48 20.65
N ILE A 56 -18.48 -17.71 20.05
CA ILE A 56 -19.71 -18.27 19.43
C ILE A 56 -19.35 -19.18 18.26
N MET A 57 -18.47 -18.74 17.36
CA MET A 57 -18.10 -19.51 16.18
C MET A 57 -17.30 -20.76 16.53
N ASP A 58 -16.35 -20.67 17.45
CA ASP A 58 -15.59 -21.82 17.93
C ASP A 58 -16.53 -22.87 18.52
N ARG A 59 -17.53 -22.45 19.31
CA ARG A 59 -18.53 -23.34 19.90
C ARG A 59 -19.37 -24.02 18.84
N ILE A 60 -19.93 -23.27 17.88
CA ILE A 60 -20.74 -23.80 16.79
C ILE A 60 -19.94 -24.82 15.96
N ILE A 61 -18.69 -24.47 15.59
CA ILE A 61 -17.82 -25.33 14.79
C ILE A 61 -17.53 -26.65 15.53
N SER A 62 -17.26 -26.58 16.84
CA SER A 62 -16.98 -27.73 17.68
C SER A 62 -18.24 -28.59 17.87
N GLU A 63 -19.37 -28.05 18.29
CA GLU A 63 -20.62 -28.77 18.52
C GLU A 63 -21.16 -29.44 17.24
N LYS A 64 -21.02 -28.77 16.09
CA LYS A 64 -21.41 -29.29 14.78
C LYS A 64 -20.35 -30.19 14.16
N LYS A 65 -19.20 -30.40 14.81
CA LYS A 65 -18.06 -31.22 14.33
C LYS A 65 -17.66 -30.84 12.90
N GLN A 66 -17.61 -29.56 12.59
CA GLN A 66 -17.26 -29.10 11.26
C GLN A 66 -15.77 -29.36 10.98
N LYS A 67 -15.47 -29.88 9.79
CA LYS A 67 -14.09 -30.09 9.35
C LYS A 67 -13.45 -28.76 8.99
N VAL A 68 -12.14 -28.64 9.26
CA VAL A 68 -11.35 -27.49 8.78
C VAL A 68 -11.52 -27.34 7.26
N LYS A 69 -11.84 -26.14 6.82
CA LYS A 69 -12.11 -25.83 5.42
C LYS A 69 -11.62 -24.42 5.08
N SER A 70 -11.00 -24.30 3.92
CA SER A 70 -10.64 -23.02 3.32
C SER A 70 -11.77 -22.49 2.44
N PHE A 71 -11.76 -21.18 2.18
CA PHE A 71 -12.66 -20.62 1.18
C PHE A 71 -12.34 -21.17 -0.21
N PRO A 72 -13.36 -21.35 -1.07
CA PRO A 72 -13.13 -21.80 -2.43
C PRO A 72 -12.29 -20.77 -3.22
N SER A 73 -11.32 -21.25 -3.98
CA SER A 73 -10.59 -20.40 -4.92
C SER A 73 -11.47 -20.07 -6.14
N ASN A 74 -11.38 -18.84 -6.62
CA ASN A 74 -12.09 -18.44 -7.85
C ASN A 74 -11.05 -18.15 -8.94
N LYS A 75 -11.11 -18.92 -10.05
CA LYS A 75 -10.21 -18.77 -11.21
C LYS A 75 -10.31 -17.40 -11.89
N ASN A 76 -11.45 -16.72 -11.71
CA ASN A 76 -11.69 -15.39 -12.23
C ASN A 76 -11.12 -14.26 -11.35
N ILE A 77 -10.47 -14.59 -10.23
CA ILE A 77 -9.73 -13.63 -9.40
C ILE A 77 -8.25 -13.72 -9.72
N LYS A 78 -7.66 -12.58 -10.03
CA LYS A 78 -6.23 -12.42 -10.29
C LYS A 78 -5.60 -11.56 -9.21
N LYS A 79 -4.39 -11.93 -8.79
CA LYS A 79 -3.56 -11.10 -7.90
C LYS A 79 -2.66 -10.22 -8.76
N ALA A 80 -2.49 -8.98 -8.38
CA ALA A 80 -1.51 -8.08 -8.99
C ALA A 80 -0.93 -7.11 -7.95
N GLU A 81 0.33 -6.75 -8.13
CA GLU A 81 0.96 -5.70 -7.34
C GLU A 81 0.64 -4.35 -7.94
N ILE A 82 0.03 -3.50 -7.12
CA ILE A 82 -0.31 -2.13 -7.49
C ILE A 82 0.41 -1.12 -6.60
N CYS A 83 0.56 0.07 -7.12
CA CYS A 83 0.95 1.23 -6.33
C CYS A 83 -0.30 1.86 -5.70
N ILE A 84 -0.37 1.94 -4.37
CA ILE A 84 -1.54 2.49 -3.66
C ILE A 84 -1.74 4.00 -3.88
N LYS A 85 -0.71 4.72 -4.35
CA LYS A 85 -0.82 6.16 -4.69
C LYS A 85 -1.47 6.39 -6.06
N SER A 86 -1.25 5.51 -7.04
CA SER A 86 -1.80 5.67 -8.40
C SER A 86 -2.93 4.70 -8.73
N GLY A 87 -3.08 3.61 -7.99
CA GLY A 87 -3.98 2.51 -8.35
C GLY A 87 -3.54 1.69 -9.56
N LYS A 88 -2.38 2.00 -10.16
CA LYS A 88 -1.82 1.35 -11.35
C LYS A 88 -0.79 0.29 -10.96
N LYS A 89 -0.28 -0.48 -11.94
CA LYS A 89 0.80 -1.46 -11.70
C LYS A 89 1.98 -0.79 -11.01
N ALA A 90 2.48 -1.41 -9.96
CA ALA A 90 3.66 -0.93 -9.27
C ALA A 90 4.89 -0.97 -10.20
N LEU A 91 5.71 0.08 -10.16
CA LEU A 91 7.03 0.09 -10.80
C LEU A 91 8.02 -0.65 -9.92
N PRO A 92 8.71 -1.69 -10.43
CA PRO A 92 9.72 -2.43 -9.68
C PRO A 92 10.80 -1.49 -9.14
N ASN A 93 11.18 -1.65 -7.87
CA ASN A 93 12.23 -0.85 -7.22
C ASN A 93 11.99 0.68 -7.17
N VAL A 94 10.82 1.13 -7.56
CA VAL A 94 10.43 2.55 -7.48
C VAL A 94 9.34 2.73 -6.44
N CYS A 95 8.15 2.14 -6.64
CA CYS A 95 7.04 2.27 -5.70
C CYS A 95 7.35 1.66 -4.32
N SER A 96 8.19 0.61 -4.27
CA SER A 96 8.66 -0.01 -3.02
C SER A 96 9.66 0.84 -2.25
N LYS A 97 10.27 1.84 -2.89
CA LYS A 97 11.25 2.77 -2.32
C LYS A 97 10.70 4.19 -2.21
N ASP A 98 9.39 4.34 -2.09
CA ASP A 98 8.78 5.63 -1.79
C ASP A 98 9.39 6.23 -0.51
N PRO A 99 9.63 7.55 -0.44
CA PRO A 99 10.33 8.21 0.66
C PRO A 99 9.71 8.00 2.06
N GLU A 100 8.42 7.74 2.14
CA GLU A 100 7.73 7.47 3.41
C GLU A 100 7.78 5.99 3.76
N LYS A 101 7.30 5.13 2.87
CA LYS A 101 7.25 3.67 3.03
C LYS A 101 6.90 3.01 1.70
N SER A 102 7.04 1.68 1.60
CA SER A 102 6.60 0.96 0.41
C SER A 102 5.14 1.27 0.06
N MET A 103 4.91 1.73 -1.16
CA MET A 103 3.58 1.99 -1.74
C MET A 103 3.11 0.82 -2.61
N VAL A 104 3.75 -0.33 -2.52
CA VAL A 104 3.35 -1.55 -3.23
C VAL A 104 2.41 -2.36 -2.35
N ARG A 105 1.29 -2.78 -2.92
CA ARG A 105 0.34 -3.69 -2.30
C ARG A 105 -0.17 -4.72 -3.31
N THR A 106 -0.29 -5.96 -2.85
CA THR A 106 -0.98 -7.00 -3.61
C THR A 106 -2.48 -6.82 -3.46
N GLU A 107 -3.18 -6.70 -4.59
CA GLU A 107 -4.64 -6.59 -4.63
C GLU A 107 -5.25 -7.70 -5.48
N TYR A 108 -6.56 -7.89 -5.30
CA TYR A 108 -7.35 -8.89 -6.00
C TYR A 108 -8.28 -8.23 -6.99
N PHE A 109 -8.27 -8.73 -8.21
CA PHE A 109 -9.03 -8.18 -9.34
C PHE A 109 -9.87 -9.27 -9.98
N ALA A 110 -11.06 -8.92 -10.46
CA ALA A 110 -11.77 -9.77 -11.40
C ALA A 110 -10.92 -9.94 -12.67
N SER A 111 -11.04 -11.08 -13.31
CA SER A 111 -10.33 -11.34 -14.57
C SER A 111 -10.67 -10.25 -15.59
N GLY A 112 -9.65 -9.65 -16.19
CA GLY A 112 -9.78 -8.54 -17.16
C GLY A 112 -9.79 -7.14 -16.53
N THR A 113 -9.86 -6.98 -15.20
CA THR A 113 -9.86 -5.66 -14.54
C THR A 113 -8.52 -5.29 -13.88
N VAL A 114 -7.50 -6.15 -14.03
CA VAL A 114 -6.14 -5.83 -13.57
C VAL A 114 -5.66 -4.57 -14.29
N PRO A 115 -5.16 -3.54 -13.58
CA PRO A 115 -4.62 -2.34 -14.20
C PRO A 115 -3.54 -2.68 -15.23
N LYS A 116 -3.64 -2.10 -16.42
CA LYS A 116 -2.68 -2.32 -17.51
C LYS A 116 -1.53 -1.31 -17.47
N ASP A 117 -1.83 -0.09 -17.06
CA ASP A 117 -0.87 1.01 -17.01
C ASP A 117 0.07 0.88 -15.81
N SER A 118 1.31 1.31 -16.01
CA SER A 118 2.30 1.43 -14.94
C SER A 118 2.08 2.70 -14.11
N CYS A 119 2.55 2.67 -12.86
CA CYS A 119 2.47 3.79 -11.94
C CYS A 119 3.06 5.07 -12.53
N ASP A 120 2.31 6.16 -12.46
CA ASP A 120 2.69 7.52 -12.83
C ASP A 120 2.79 8.48 -11.63
N ALA A 121 2.55 7.97 -10.42
CA ALA A 121 2.68 8.74 -9.18
C ALA A 121 4.10 8.72 -8.59
N HIS A 122 5.04 7.99 -9.20
CA HIS A 122 6.43 7.92 -8.75
C HIS A 122 7.41 8.05 -9.91
N ILE A 123 8.55 8.66 -9.62
CA ILE A 123 9.67 8.79 -10.55
C ILE A 123 10.98 8.53 -9.82
N ALA A 124 11.90 7.82 -10.48
CA ALA A 124 13.27 7.66 -10.04
C ALA A 124 14.16 8.69 -10.74
N VAL A 125 14.86 9.52 -9.98
CA VAL A 125 15.81 10.50 -10.53
C VAL A 125 17.19 10.19 -10.02
N THR A 126 18.14 10.02 -10.96
CA THR A 126 19.56 9.76 -10.63
C THR A 126 20.33 11.08 -10.63
N PHE A 127 21.06 11.31 -9.57
CA PHE A 127 21.86 12.50 -9.34
C PHE A 127 23.35 12.20 -9.39
N CYS A 128 24.14 13.22 -9.68
CA CYS A 128 25.59 13.19 -9.56
C CYS A 128 26.03 13.68 -8.17
N LEU A 129 26.79 12.86 -7.44
CA LEU A 129 27.33 13.21 -6.12
C LEU A 129 28.28 14.43 -6.13
N LYS A 130 28.88 14.77 -7.27
CA LYS A 130 29.83 15.88 -7.39
C LYS A 130 29.16 17.21 -7.67
N SER A 131 28.18 17.24 -8.57
CA SER A 131 27.47 18.48 -8.94
C SER A 131 26.16 18.66 -8.18
N HIS A 132 25.63 17.62 -7.54
CA HIS A 132 24.29 17.55 -6.94
C HIS A 132 23.15 17.78 -7.94
N LEU A 133 23.44 17.81 -9.25
CA LEU A 133 22.50 17.93 -10.32
C LEU A 133 22.09 16.55 -10.87
N VAL A 134 21.09 16.52 -11.76
CA VAL A 134 20.66 15.29 -12.42
C VAL A 134 21.81 14.68 -13.22
N ALA A 135 22.13 13.42 -12.97
CA ALA A 135 23.22 12.75 -13.64
C ALA A 135 22.97 12.65 -15.16
N GLN A 136 24.05 12.77 -15.93
CA GLN A 136 24.01 12.59 -17.38
C GLN A 136 24.90 11.41 -17.82
N LYS A 137 24.92 11.15 -19.12
CA LYS A 137 25.58 9.99 -19.72
C LYS A 137 27.01 9.76 -19.23
N PHE A 138 27.78 10.82 -19.09
CA PHE A 138 29.21 10.76 -18.76
C PHE A 138 29.51 10.75 -17.25
N CYS A 139 28.50 10.83 -16.39
CA CYS A 139 28.72 10.68 -14.96
C CYS A 139 29.17 9.24 -14.65
N PRO A 140 30.32 9.04 -14.00
CA PRO A 140 30.77 7.72 -13.58
C PRO A 140 29.78 7.10 -12.57
N ASP A 141 29.58 5.79 -12.63
CA ASP A 141 28.63 5.08 -11.78
C ASP A 141 28.88 5.28 -10.29
N LYS A 142 30.18 5.33 -9.87
CA LYS A 142 30.58 5.60 -8.49
C LYS A 142 30.15 6.97 -7.96
N PHE A 143 29.74 7.88 -8.83
CA PHE A 143 29.22 9.20 -8.47
C PHE A 143 27.73 9.35 -8.71
N ARG A 144 27.02 8.26 -8.98
CA ARG A 144 25.57 8.27 -9.18
C ARG A 144 24.85 7.77 -7.94
N TYR A 145 23.76 8.44 -7.61
CA TYR A 145 22.80 7.95 -6.63
C TYR A 145 21.38 8.25 -7.10
N THR A 146 20.46 7.38 -6.77
CA THR A 146 19.07 7.51 -7.22
C THR A 146 18.17 7.82 -6.02
N LYS A 147 17.33 8.84 -6.18
CA LYS A 147 16.23 9.14 -5.25
C LYS A 147 14.89 8.88 -5.94
N ILE A 148 13.93 8.44 -5.16
CA ILE A 148 12.54 8.30 -5.59
C ILE A 148 11.78 9.53 -5.14
N PHE A 149 10.93 10.04 -6.02
CA PHE A 149 10.04 11.16 -5.75
C PHE A 149 8.61 10.77 -6.12
N ARG A 150 7.66 11.42 -5.46
CA ARG A 150 6.26 11.43 -5.90
C ARG A 150 6.07 12.46 -7.01
N VAL A 151 5.21 12.15 -7.95
CA VAL A 151 4.79 13.07 -9.01
C VAL A 151 3.46 13.68 -8.59
N ARG A 152 3.37 15.02 -8.60
CA ARG A 152 2.13 15.72 -8.27
C ARG A 152 1.08 15.47 -9.35
N PRO A 153 -0.15 15.10 -8.97
CA PRO A 153 -1.25 15.02 -9.93
C PRO A 153 -1.51 16.37 -10.60
N LYS A 154 -1.77 16.36 -11.90
CA LYS A 154 -1.92 17.57 -12.72
C LYS A 154 -2.95 18.59 -12.21
N HIS A 155 -3.93 18.15 -11.42
CA HIS A 155 -5.03 18.98 -10.92
C HIS A 155 -4.97 19.24 -9.40
N SER A 156 -3.89 18.85 -8.74
CA SER A 156 -3.72 19.09 -7.30
C SER A 156 -3.01 20.41 -7.06
N SER A 157 -3.74 21.41 -6.58
CA SER A 157 -3.21 22.72 -6.18
C SER A 157 -2.99 22.84 -4.67
N HIS A 158 -3.49 21.90 -3.88
CA HIS A 158 -3.39 21.96 -2.42
C HIS A 158 -2.07 21.37 -1.93
N LYS A 159 -1.43 22.08 -0.99
CA LYS A 159 -0.30 21.53 -0.23
C LYS A 159 -0.83 20.46 0.74
N THR A 160 -0.10 19.37 0.84
CA THR A 160 -0.41 18.22 1.71
C THR A 160 0.82 17.89 2.55
N ASP A 161 0.64 17.09 3.59
CA ASP A 161 1.75 16.68 4.48
C ASP A 161 2.86 15.91 3.75
N ASP A 162 2.56 15.34 2.58
CA ASP A 162 3.54 14.66 1.74
C ASP A 162 4.28 15.57 0.74
N GLU A 163 4.12 16.90 0.87
CA GLU A 163 4.80 17.93 0.06
C GLU A 163 6.31 17.71 -0.06
N PRO A 164 7.06 17.35 1.00
CA PRO A 164 8.50 17.13 0.92
C PRO A 164 8.91 15.97 0.01
N TYR A 165 7.99 15.08 -0.33
CA TYR A 165 8.26 13.89 -1.14
C TYR A 165 8.00 14.10 -2.63
N PHE A 166 7.39 15.24 -3.00
CA PHE A 166 7.15 15.55 -4.40
C PHE A 166 8.42 16.03 -5.12
N LEU A 167 8.46 15.77 -6.42
CA LEU A 167 9.52 16.24 -7.30
C LEU A 167 9.41 17.78 -7.46
N ASN A 168 10.27 18.51 -6.76
CA ASN A 168 10.33 19.97 -6.76
C ASN A 168 11.62 20.51 -7.42
N ILE A 169 12.21 19.71 -8.34
CA ILE A 169 13.45 20.08 -9.03
C ILE A 169 13.24 20.06 -10.54
N ASP A 170 13.99 20.87 -11.25
CA ASP A 170 14.06 20.80 -12.71
C ASP A 170 14.95 19.61 -13.12
N ILE A 171 14.32 18.57 -13.66
CA ILE A 171 15.02 17.36 -14.13
C ILE A 171 15.86 17.63 -15.41
N ASN A 172 15.70 18.78 -16.05
CA ASN A 172 16.52 19.18 -17.20
C ASN A 172 17.85 19.80 -16.77
N ASN A 173 17.96 20.20 -15.51
CA ASN A 173 19.22 20.72 -14.96
C ASN A 173 20.20 19.58 -14.73
N LYS A 174 21.03 19.31 -15.74
CA LYS A 174 21.97 18.19 -15.79
C LYS A 174 23.33 18.53 -15.18
N CYS A 175 24.04 17.48 -14.76
CA CYS A 175 25.40 17.59 -14.24
C CYS A 175 26.30 18.40 -15.18
N ASN A 176 26.91 19.44 -14.67
CA ASN A 176 27.79 20.35 -15.40
C ASN A 176 29.29 20.03 -15.21
N ILE A 177 29.62 18.98 -14.42
CA ILE A 177 31.00 18.56 -14.17
C ILE A 177 31.43 17.46 -15.14
N HIS A 178 30.59 16.43 -15.29
CA HIS A 178 30.90 15.27 -16.13
C HIS A 178 30.28 15.44 -17.52
N THR A 179 30.80 16.44 -18.25
CA THR A 179 30.37 16.74 -19.63
C THR A 179 31.07 15.82 -20.63
N GLU A 180 30.71 15.92 -21.90
CA GLU A 180 31.39 15.23 -22.97
C GLU A 180 32.86 15.64 -23.08
N GLU A 181 33.16 16.93 -22.97
CA GLU A 181 34.53 17.46 -22.95
C GLU A 181 35.34 16.89 -21.77
N TRP A 182 34.74 16.77 -20.59
CA TRP A 182 35.41 16.14 -19.45
C TRP A 182 35.73 14.66 -19.74
N HIS A 183 34.82 13.97 -20.44
CA HIS A 183 35.03 12.56 -20.79
C HIS A 183 36.17 12.38 -21.81
N GLN A 184 36.22 13.22 -22.84
CA GLN A 184 37.26 13.20 -23.85
C GLN A 184 38.66 13.46 -23.25
N LYS A 185 38.79 14.49 -22.40
CA LYS A 185 40.06 14.79 -21.68
C LYS A 185 40.55 13.68 -20.76
N LYS A 186 39.73 12.70 -20.44
CA LYS A 186 40.14 11.53 -19.66
C LYS A 186 40.60 10.35 -20.50
N LEU A 187 40.38 10.40 -21.79
CA LEU A 187 40.78 9.37 -22.75
C LEU A 187 42.15 9.69 -23.40
N GLU A 188 42.56 10.97 -23.30
CA GLU A 188 43.92 11.43 -23.62
C GLU A 188 44.87 11.20 -22.43
#